data_4747d8c79b537fbf143ace7542c6ca71
#
_entry.id   4747d8c79b537fbf143ace7542c6ca71
#
_cell.length_a   1.000
_cell.length_b   1.000
_cell.length_c   1.000
_cell.angle_alpha   90.00
_cell.angle_beta   90.00
_cell.angle_gamma   90.00
#
_symmetry.space_group_name_H-M   'P 1'
#
loop_
_entity.id
_entity.type
_entity.pdbx_description
1 polymer ?
#
loop_
_entity_poly.entity_id
_entity_poly.type
_entity_poly.pdbx_seq_one_letter_code
_entity_poly.pdbx_strand_id
1 'polypeptide(L)'
;MGAHYNVKRAVMNQSRNVIRYINAAHVIDHMFMLIFPAAVLGMTQAFALDYAALIGLSLGGFIAFGACSLPAGWLGDHWSRRRMMLVFFFGIGASAIFTGFSNSPTMLVLGLTLIGIFAAIYHPVGTAMLVAYAQNRGREIGINGMWGNLGVAFSALVTGLLVAQFGWRSAFLLPGAVAIVLGIGFALQVREEPIPKRPHTALKGAGGQRISMVMVFGVLALATATGGVVFNATTMTYPKLFQERLHDLFASPQTLGVVVSLAYAFGAIAQLSIGRVLHRVSLKWPFIALTLCQAPLLFALAYVEGWAVIAVGAAFMFVVFGQVTVNDSMVANFVAPQWQSRVFALRYCLSFGASATAIPLIAYVEPRHGFVGLYLILAGFGALTFLAAVVFPRTPSEAAVGQTA
;
A
#
# COMPACT_ATOMS: atom_id res chain seq x y z
N MET A 1 -23.51 39.02 10.55
CA MET A 1 -22.40 38.23 11.11
C MET A 1 -22.73 36.76 11.31
N GLY A 2 -23.91 36.34 11.80
CA GLY A 2 -24.25 34.94 12.06
C GLY A 2 -24.31 34.02 10.83
N ALA A 3 -24.81 34.48 9.67
CA ALA A 3 -24.90 33.65 8.46
C ALA A 3 -23.50 33.27 7.91
N HIS A 4 -22.55 34.18 7.89
CA HIS A 4 -21.16 33.91 7.44
C HIS A 4 -20.42 32.94 8.37
N TYR A 5 -20.68 33.01 9.70
CA TYR A 5 -20.13 32.08 10.67
C TYR A 5 -20.67 30.67 10.48
N ASN A 6 -21.97 30.52 10.25
CA ASN A 6 -22.61 29.22 10.01
C ASN A 6 -22.14 28.56 8.73
N VAL A 7 -21.94 29.33 7.65
CA VAL A 7 -21.41 28.80 6.38
C VAL A 7 -19.95 28.29 6.56
N LYS A 8 -19.07 29.07 7.20
CA LYS A 8 -17.69 28.64 7.47
C LYS A 8 -17.63 27.37 8.31
N ARG A 9 -18.50 27.29 9.34
CA ARG A 9 -18.59 26.09 10.21
C ARG A 9 -19.07 24.85 9.44
N ALA A 10 -20.05 25.00 8.55
CA ALA A 10 -20.55 23.91 7.71
C ALA A 10 -19.46 23.38 6.74
N VAL A 11 -18.73 24.29 6.08
CA VAL A 11 -17.62 23.93 5.17
C VAL A 11 -16.48 23.23 5.94
N MET A 12 -16.12 23.71 7.12
CA MET A 12 -15.10 23.07 7.95
C MET A 12 -15.53 21.67 8.42
N ASN A 13 -16.80 21.50 8.79
CA ASN A 13 -17.32 20.18 9.18
C ASN A 13 -17.34 19.21 8.01
N GLN A 14 -17.73 19.66 6.82
CA GLN A 14 -17.68 18.86 5.59
C GLN A 14 -16.25 18.38 5.30
N SER A 15 -15.28 19.28 5.27
CA SER A 15 -13.87 18.94 5.03
C SER A 15 -13.35 17.93 6.04
N ARG A 16 -13.66 18.11 7.33
CA ARG A 16 -13.27 17.18 8.38
C ARG A 16 -13.88 15.79 8.21
N ASN A 17 -15.16 15.72 7.87
CA ASN A 17 -15.84 14.44 7.64
C ASN A 17 -15.25 13.71 6.43
N VAL A 18 -15.06 14.42 5.30
CA VAL A 18 -14.42 13.84 4.11
C VAL A 18 -13.07 13.24 4.47
N ILE A 19 -12.18 14.01 5.12
CA ILE A 19 -10.84 13.53 5.47
C ILE A 19 -10.89 12.29 6.38
N ARG A 20 -11.79 12.26 7.37
CA ARG A 20 -11.96 11.10 8.27
C ARG A 20 -12.37 9.84 7.50
N TYR A 21 -13.36 9.94 6.62
CA TYR A 21 -13.80 8.81 5.82
C TYR A 21 -12.77 8.35 4.79
N ILE A 22 -12.01 9.27 4.20
CA ILE A 22 -10.91 8.92 3.28
C ILE A 22 -9.78 8.22 4.04
N ASN A 23 -9.46 8.63 5.27
CA ASN A 23 -8.50 7.92 6.11
C ASN A 23 -9.00 6.51 6.49
N ALA A 24 -10.27 6.37 6.88
CA ALA A 24 -10.87 5.06 7.13
C ALA A 24 -10.90 4.18 5.87
N ALA A 25 -11.18 4.76 4.71
CA ALA A 25 -11.13 4.07 3.43
C ALA A 25 -9.72 3.55 3.11
N HIS A 26 -8.66 4.27 3.47
CA HIS A 26 -7.28 3.84 3.27
C HIS A 26 -6.91 2.63 4.14
N VAL A 27 -7.38 2.62 5.40
CA VAL A 27 -7.26 1.42 6.26
C VAL A 27 -7.94 0.22 5.61
N ILE A 28 -9.19 0.41 5.17
CA ILE A 28 -10.00 -0.66 4.55
C ILE A 28 -9.32 -1.17 3.28
N ASP A 29 -8.89 -0.29 2.39
CA ASP A 29 -8.24 -0.65 1.13
C ASP A 29 -7.07 -1.60 1.36
N HIS A 30 -6.09 -1.19 2.15
CA HIS A 30 -4.92 -2.01 2.44
C HIS A 30 -5.24 -3.27 3.25
N MET A 31 -6.18 -3.18 4.19
CA MET A 31 -6.60 -4.33 4.99
C MET A 31 -7.21 -5.42 4.10
N PHE A 32 -8.14 -5.07 3.19
CA PHE A 32 -8.80 -6.05 2.34
C PHE A 32 -7.86 -6.71 1.33
N MET A 33 -6.84 -6.01 0.85
CA MET A 33 -5.82 -6.61 -0.02
C MET A 33 -4.97 -7.65 0.71
N LEU A 34 -4.90 -7.61 2.06
CA LEU A 34 -4.04 -8.48 2.86
C LEU A 34 -4.80 -9.41 3.84
N ILE A 35 -6.13 -9.35 3.92
CA ILE A 35 -6.93 -10.32 4.69
C ILE A 35 -6.68 -11.73 4.19
N PHE A 36 -6.71 -11.96 2.88
CA PHE A 36 -6.59 -13.29 2.31
C PHE A 36 -5.25 -13.97 2.62
N PRO A 37 -4.08 -13.35 2.42
CA PRO A 37 -2.79 -13.94 2.80
C PRO A 37 -2.68 -14.29 4.29
N ALA A 38 -3.37 -13.55 5.16
CA ALA A 38 -3.41 -13.85 6.59
C ALA A 38 -4.43 -14.96 6.93
N ALA A 39 -5.55 -15.02 6.22
CA ALA A 39 -6.60 -16.02 6.43
C ALA A 39 -6.27 -17.38 5.81
N VAL A 40 -5.45 -17.42 4.75
CA VAL A 40 -5.19 -18.62 3.93
C VAL A 40 -4.69 -19.80 4.75
N LEU A 41 -3.97 -19.55 5.84
CA LEU A 41 -3.47 -20.58 6.75
C LEU A 41 -4.61 -21.41 7.40
N GLY A 42 -5.78 -20.80 7.62
CA GLY A 42 -6.99 -21.46 8.10
C GLY A 42 -7.89 -22.04 7.01
N MET A 43 -7.49 -21.91 5.72
CA MET A 43 -8.33 -22.30 4.58
C MET A 43 -7.89 -23.58 3.88
N THR A 44 -6.67 -24.07 4.12
CA THR A 44 -6.07 -25.23 3.43
C THR A 44 -6.93 -26.48 3.51
N GLN A 45 -7.45 -26.79 4.69
CA GLN A 45 -8.36 -27.94 4.88
C GLN A 45 -9.73 -27.72 4.22
N ALA A 46 -10.28 -26.50 4.29
CA ALA A 46 -11.60 -26.18 3.75
C ALA A 46 -11.68 -26.30 2.23
N PHE A 47 -10.56 -26.05 1.53
CA PHE A 47 -10.50 -26.10 0.08
C PHE A 47 -9.70 -27.30 -0.45
N ALA A 48 -9.09 -28.11 0.42
CA ALA A 48 -8.18 -29.21 0.05
C ALA A 48 -7.07 -28.75 -0.90
N LEU A 49 -6.54 -27.56 -0.71
CA LEU A 49 -5.47 -26.94 -1.49
C LEU A 49 -4.31 -26.57 -0.55
N ASP A 50 -3.09 -26.67 -1.08
CA ASP A 50 -1.92 -26.18 -0.38
C ASP A 50 -1.84 -24.65 -0.35
N TYR A 51 -0.88 -24.12 0.40
CA TYR A 51 -0.69 -22.69 0.55
C TYR A 51 -0.45 -21.98 -0.78
N ALA A 52 0.43 -22.54 -1.64
CA ALA A 52 0.82 -21.91 -2.90
C ALA A 52 -0.34 -21.87 -3.89
N ALA A 53 -1.11 -22.97 -3.99
CA ALA A 53 -2.30 -23.04 -4.82
C ALA A 53 -3.36 -22.01 -4.35
N LEU A 54 -3.59 -21.90 -3.04
CA LEU A 54 -4.51 -20.91 -2.49
C LEU A 54 -4.05 -19.48 -2.78
N ILE A 55 -2.78 -19.14 -2.52
CA ILE A 55 -2.24 -17.82 -2.83
C ILE A 55 -2.43 -17.49 -4.32
N GLY A 56 -2.23 -18.45 -5.20
CA GLY A 56 -2.46 -18.31 -6.65
C GLY A 56 -3.86 -17.80 -7.01
N LEU A 57 -4.89 -18.17 -6.22
CA LEU A 57 -6.28 -17.73 -6.44
C LEU A 57 -6.48 -16.22 -6.28
N SER A 58 -5.57 -15.52 -5.61
CA SER A 58 -5.64 -14.05 -5.44
C SER A 58 -5.15 -13.26 -6.66
N LEU A 59 -4.54 -13.90 -7.66
CA LEU A 59 -3.93 -13.24 -8.82
C LEU A 59 -4.92 -12.30 -9.53
N GLY A 60 -6.15 -12.76 -9.76
CA GLY A 60 -7.20 -11.96 -10.39
C GLY A 60 -7.49 -10.66 -9.62
N GLY A 61 -7.48 -10.72 -8.29
CA GLY A 61 -7.69 -9.54 -7.43
C GLY A 61 -6.59 -8.50 -7.57
N PHE A 62 -5.31 -8.91 -7.57
CA PHE A 62 -4.18 -7.98 -7.73
C PHE A 62 -4.07 -7.41 -9.14
N ILE A 63 -4.37 -8.20 -10.18
CA ILE A 63 -4.46 -7.70 -11.56
C ILE A 63 -5.59 -6.66 -11.66
N ALA A 64 -6.77 -6.97 -11.12
CA ALA A 64 -7.91 -6.07 -11.12
C ALA A 64 -7.63 -4.78 -10.35
N PHE A 65 -6.96 -4.86 -9.19
CA PHE A 65 -6.54 -3.71 -8.41
C PHE A 65 -5.68 -2.73 -9.22
N GLY A 66 -4.70 -3.24 -9.98
CA GLY A 66 -3.88 -2.43 -10.87
C GLY A 66 -4.67 -1.90 -12.07
N ALA A 67 -5.30 -2.78 -12.83
CA ALA A 67 -5.94 -2.46 -14.11
C ALA A 67 -7.16 -1.53 -13.96
N CYS A 68 -7.98 -1.75 -12.91
CA CYS A 68 -9.19 -0.95 -12.69
C CYS A 68 -8.91 0.42 -12.08
N SER A 69 -7.69 0.71 -11.61
CA SER A 69 -7.33 2.02 -11.05
C SER A 69 -7.46 3.15 -12.09
N LEU A 70 -7.09 2.91 -13.36
CA LEU A 70 -7.21 3.91 -14.42
C LEU A 70 -8.66 4.27 -14.74
N PRO A 71 -9.55 3.30 -15.07
CA PRO A 71 -10.95 3.62 -15.30
C PRO A 71 -11.66 4.19 -14.05
N ALA A 72 -11.28 3.75 -12.84
CA ALA A 72 -11.83 4.32 -11.61
C ALA A 72 -11.48 5.80 -11.45
N GLY A 73 -10.22 6.19 -11.71
CA GLY A 73 -9.80 7.58 -11.71
C GLY A 73 -10.55 8.42 -12.75
N TRP A 74 -10.68 7.90 -13.97
CA TRP A 74 -11.43 8.56 -15.03
C TRP A 74 -12.91 8.77 -14.65
N LEU A 75 -13.57 7.74 -14.12
CA LEU A 75 -14.95 7.85 -13.63
C LEU A 75 -15.06 8.84 -12.47
N GLY A 76 -14.10 8.88 -11.56
CA GLY A 76 -14.08 9.84 -10.47
C GLY A 76 -14.05 11.29 -10.94
N ASP A 77 -13.36 11.57 -12.03
CA ASP A 77 -13.25 12.91 -12.60
C ASP A 77 -14.44 13.28 -13.51
N HIS A 78 -15.10 12.32 -14.17
CA HIS A 78 -16.18 12.57 -15.14
C HIS A 78 -17.58 12.35 -14.56
N TRP A 79 -17.72 11.53 -13.55
CA TRP A 79 -19.01 11.26 -12.92
C TRP A 79 -19.12 11.95 -11.56
N SER A 80 -18.49 11.38 -10.50
CA SER A 80 -18.45 11.96 -9.17
C SER A 80 -17.48 11.21 -8.27
N ARG A 81 -16.56 11.91 -7.62
CA ARG A 81 -15.64 11.30 -6.65
C ARG A 81 -16.41 10.76 -5.44
N ARG A 82 -17.44 11.47 -4.98
CA ARG A 82 -18.26 11.01 -3.85
C ARG A 82 -18.97 9.69 -4.20
N ARG A 83 -19.62 9.61 -5.38
CA ARG A 83 -20.31 8.39 -5.79
C ARG A 83 -19.35 7.23 -5.99
N MET A 84 -18.18 7.47 -6.56
CA MET A 84 -17.12 6.46 -6.66
C MET A 84 -16.67 5.94 -5.29
N MET A 85 -16.54 6.80 -4.27
CA MET A 85 -16.24 6.36 -2.91
C MET A 85 -17.39 5.56 -2.27
N LEU A 86 -18.65 5.84 -2.61
CA LEU A 86 -19.78 4.98 -2.21
C LEU A 86 -19.68 3.59 -2.88
N VAL A 87 -19.35 3.56 -4.18
CA VAL A 87 -19.10 2.31 -4.91
C VAL A 87 -17.95 1.54 -4.27
N PHE A 88 -16.88 2.22 -3.84
CA PHE A 88 -15.78 1.62 -3.09
C PHE A 88 -16.28 0.94 -1.81
N PHE A 89 -16.93 1.66 -0.90
CA PHE A 89 -17.33 1.12 0.40
C PHE A 89 -18.35 -0.04 0.28
N PHE A 90 -19.37 0.14 -0.52
CA PHE A 90 -20.41 -0.90 -0.70
C PHE A 90 -19.89 -2.06 -1.53
N GLY A 91 -19.12 -1.79 -2.58
CA GLY A 91 -18.56 -2.80 -3.46
C GLY A 91 -17.56 -3.70 -2.75
N ILE A 92 -16.58 -3.12 -2.04
CA ILE A 92 -15.57 -3.89 -1.32
C ILE A 92 -16.20 -4.67 -0.17
N GLY A 93 -17.16 -4.06 0.56
CA GLY A 93 -17.87 -4.71 1.64
C GLY A 93 -18.72 -5.90 1.17
N ALA A 94 -19.52 -5.73 0.11
CA ALA A 94 -20.32 -6.78 -0.49
C ALA A 94 -19.44 -7.90 -1.06
N SER A 95 -18.34 -7.56 -1.73
CA SER A 95 -17.39 -8.54 -2.27
C SER A 95 -16.71 -9.36 -1.18
N ALA A 96 -16.37 -8.73 -0.06
CA ALA A 96 -15.80 -9.44 1.08
C ALA A 96 -16.82 -10.39 1.71
N ILE A 97 -18.07 -9.95 1.91
CA ILE A 97 -19.14 -10.81 2.40
C ILE A 97 -19.36 -12.00 1.46
N PHE A 98 -19.40 -11.75 0.14
CA PHE A 98 -19.48 -12.82 -0.85
C PHE A 98 -18.29 -13.79 -0.74
N THR A 99 -17.07 -13.28 -0.56
CA THR A 99 -15.86 -14.09 -0.38
C THR A 99 -15.97 -14.95 0.90
N GLY A 100 -16.50 -14.40 1.98
CA GLY A 100 -16.71 -15.14 3.23
C GLY A 100 -17.69 -16.32 3.11
N PHE A 101 -18.59 -16.28 2.15
CA PHE A 101 -19.52 -17.41 1.83
C PHE A 101 -18.97 -18.39 0.80
N SER A 102 -17.71 -18.24 0.34
CA SER A 102 -17.12 -19.12 -0.66
C SER A 102 -17.06 -20.57 -0.17
N ASN A 103 -17.48 -21.49 -1.04
CA ASN A 103 -17.44 -22.95 -0.83
C ASN A 103 -16.69 -23.68 -1.95
N SER A 104 -16.13 -22.95 -2.91
CA SER A 104 -15.33 -23.50 -4.00
C SER A 104 -14.19 -22.54 -4.37
N PRO A 105 -13.08 -23.06 -4.95
CA PRO A 105 -11.98 -22.22 -5.44
C PRO A 105 -12.43 -21.17 -6.46
N THR A 106 -13.37 -21.51 -7.34
CA THR A 106 -13.92 -20.56 -8.34
C THR A 106 -14.64 -19.40 -7.68
N MET A 107 -15.47 -19.67 -6.67
CA MET A 107 -16.18 -18.63 -5.93
C MET A 107 -15.21 -17.74 -5.17
N LEU A 108 -14.14 -18.31 -4.63
CA LEU A 108 -13.07 -17.57 -3.96
C LEU A 108 -12.32 -16.65 -4.93
N VAL A 109 -11.94 -17.14 -6.12
CA VAL A 109 -11.32 -16.32 -7.18
C VAL A 109 -12.20 -15.14 -7.56
N LEU A 110 -13.50 -15.39 -7.80
CA LEU A 110 -14.45 -14.34 -8.14
C LEU A 110 -14.55 -13.27 -7.03
N GLY A 111 -14.67 -13.72 -5.78
CA GLY A 111 -14.76 -12.83 -4.63
C GLY A 111 -13.51 -11.97 -4.45
N LEU A 112 -12.32 -12.59 -4.52
CA LEU A 112 -11.04 -11.87 -4.44
C LEU A 112 -10.84 -10.90 -5.61
N THR A 113 -11.28 -11.28 -6.81
CA THR A 113 -11.23 -10.40 -8.00
C THR A 113 -12.15 -9.20 -7.82
N LEU A 114 -13.36 -9.40 -7.31
CA LEU A 114 -14.29 -8.30 -7.00
C LEU A 114 -13.72 -7.37 -5.93
N ILE A 115 -13.10 -7.91 -4.87
CA ILE A 115 -12.39 -7.08 -3.88
C ILE A 115 -11.36 -6.20 -4.58
N GLY A 116 -10.52 -6.76 -5.47
CA GLY A 116 -9.52 -6.00 -6.22
C GLY A 116 -10.11 -4.92 -7.12
N ILE A 117 -11.24 -5.18 -7.81
CA ILE A 117 -11.94 -4.20 -8.65
C ILE A 117 -12.38 -2.99 -7.83
N PHE A 118 -13.01 -3.22 -6.67
CA PHE A 118 -13.52 -2.12 -5.85
C PHE A 118 -12.39 -1.44 -5.05
N ALA A 119 -11.38 -2.15 -4.60
CA ALA A 119 -10.18 -1.58 -3.97
C ALA A 119 -9.46 -0.59 -4.91
N ALA A 120 -9.40 -0.89 -6.22
CA ALA A 120 -8.78 -0.04 -7.24
C ALA A 120 -9.30 1.42 -7.26
N ILE A 121 -10.48 1.66 -6.69
CA ILE A 121 -11.10 2.99 -6.65
C ILE A 121 -10.38 3.92 -5.67
N TYR A 122 -9.88 3.38 -4.55
CA TYR A 122 -9.41 4.22 -3.46
C TYR A 122 -8.26 5.16 -3.86
N HIS A 123 -7.18 4.62 -4.43
CA HIS A 123 -5.98 5.42 -4.69
C HIS A 123 -6.20 6.60 -5.64
N PRO A 124 -6.84 6.46 -6.81
CA PRO A 124 -7.06 7.61 -7.68
C PRO A 124 -8.14 8.56 -7.16
N VAL A 125 -9.23 8.04 -6.59
CA VAL A 125 -10.40 8.86 -6.22
C VAL A 125 -10.28 9.40 -4.80
N GLY A 126 -9.94 8.56 -3.83
CA GLY A 126 -9.80 8.93 -2.42
C GLY A 126 -8.68 9.95 -2.21
N THR A 127 -7.49 9.72 -2.79
CA THR A 127 -6.38 10.67 -2.72
C THR A 127 -6.74 12.00 -3.37
N ALA A 128 -7.45 12.01 -4.51
CA ALA A 128 -7.91 13.24 -5.15
C ALA A 128 -8.91 14.00 -4.28
N MET A 129 -9.82 13.30 -3.58
CA MET A 129 -10.71 13.92 -2.59
C MET A 129 -9.94 14.48 -1.42
N LEU A 130 -9.00 13.71 -0.84
CA LEU A 130 -8.15 14.19 0.25
C LEU A 130 -7.49 15.52 -0.09
N VAL A 131 -6.82 15.59 -1.24
CA VAL A 131 -6.12 16.80 -1.71
C VAL A 131 -7.07 17.98 -1.93
N ALA A 132 -8.30 17.71 -2.41
CA ALA A 132 -9.32 18.76 -2.65
C ALA A 132 -9.82 19.40 -1.35
N TYR A 133 -9.99 18.62 -0.28
CA TYR A 133 -10.52 19.08 1.00
C TYR A 133 -9.45 19.44 2.04
N ALA A 134 -8.18 19.07 1.81
CA ALA A 134 -7.07 19.34 2.71
C ALA A 134 -6.71 20.84 2.77
N GLN A 135 -6.61 21.41 3.97
CA GLN A 135 -6.08 22.75 4.18
C GLN A 135 -4.54 22.75 4.04
N ASN A 136 -3.87 21.80 4.67
CA ASN A 136 -2.45 21.54 4.54
C ASN A 136 -2.24 20.19 3.84
N ARG A 137 -2.02 20.22 2.51
CA ARG A 137 -1.94 19.02 1.68
C ARG A 137 -0.85 18.05 2.13
N GLY A 138 0.35 18.55 2.40
CA GLY A 138 1.48 17.71 2.80
C GLY A 138 1.21 16.96 4.10
N ARG A 139 0.66 17.66 5.10
CA ARG A 139 0.28 17.07 6.38
C ARG A 139 -0.80 16.00 6.23
N GLU A 140 -1.88 16.32 5.49
CA GLU A 140 -3.01 15.40 5.36
C GLU A 140 -2.64 14.16 4.52
N ILE A 141 -1.80 14.29 3.50
CA ILE A 141 -1.25 13.16 2.74
C ILE A 141 -0.39 12.27 3.65
N GLY A 142 0.47 12.86 4.49
CA GLY A 142 1.29 12.11 5.44
C GLY A 142 0.45 11.35 6.46
N ILE A 143 -0.58 11.98 7.04
CA ILE A 143 -1.53 11.33 7.95
C ILE A 143 -2.28 10.21 7.25
N ASN A 144 -2.74 10.45 6.03
CA ASN A 144 -3.44 9.44 5.25
C ASN A 144 -2.55 8.23 4.93
N GLY A 145 -1.27 8.45 4.58
CA GLY A 145 -0.30 7.36 4.41
C GLY A 145 -0.12 6.51 5.67
N MET A 146 -0.09 7.15 6.85
CA MET A 146 -0.06 6.44 8.14
C MET A 146 -1.30 5.55 8.32
N TRP A 147 -2.50 6.03 7.98
CA TRP A 147 -3.73 5.23 8.04
C TRP A 147 -3.68 4.02 7.11
N GLY A 148 -3.12 4.15 5.90
CA GLY A 148 -2.90 3.02 4.99
C GLY A 148 -1.99 1.96 5.60
N ASN A 149 -0.88 2.37 6.22
CA ASN A 149 0.03 1.43 6.89
C ASN A 149 -0.60 0.74 8.11
N LEU A 150 -1.46 1.47 8.84
CA LEU A 150 -2.27 0.83 9.90
C LEU A 150 -3.21 -0.21 9.31
N GLY A 151 -3.75 -0.01 8.09
CA GLY A 151 -4.53 -1.01 7.37
C GLY A 151 -3.74 -2.29 7.10
N VAL A 152 -2.48 -2.16 6.68
CA VAL A 152 -1.58 -3.31 6.52
C VAL A 152 -1.37 -4.04 7.85
N ALA A 153 -1.08 -3.32 8.92
CA ALA A 153 -0.88 -3.92 10.25
C ALA A 153 -2.17 -4.58 10.78
N PHE A 154 -3.31 -3.89 10.67
CA PHE A 154 -4.59 -4.43 11.11
C PHE A 154 -5.04 -5.65 10.30
N SER A 155 -4.60 -5.82 9.06
CA SER A 155 -4.94 -7.00 8.27
C SER A 155 -4.54 -8.30 8.98
N ALA A 156 -3.31 -8.39 9.46
CA ALA A 156 -2.81 -9.58 10.17
C ALA A 156 -3.44 -9.73 11.56
N LEU A 157 -3.54 -8.63 12.32
CA LEU A 157 -4.11 -8.63 13.67
C LEU A 157 -5.57 -9.07 13.66
N VAL A 158 -6.41 -8.36 12.91
CA VAL A 158 -7.86 -8.60 12.86
C VAL A 158 -8.14 -9.99 12.28
N THR A 159 -7.46 -10.36 11.20
CA THR A 159 -7.61 -11.68 10.59
C THR A 159 -7.21 -12.79 11.56
N GLY A 160 -6.07 -12.68 12.22
CA GLY A 160 -5.59 -13.68 13.18
C GLY A 160 -6.57 -13.88 14.35
N LEU A 161 -7.09 -12.77 14.91
CA LEU A 161 -8.11 -12.80 15.97
C LEU A 161 -9.41 -13.47 15.51
N LEU A 162 -9.93 -13.08 14.36
CA LEU A 162 -11.18 -13.59 13.83
C LEU A 162 -11.08 -15.07 13.42
N VAL A 163 -9.99 -15.44 12.76
CA VAL A 163 -9.74 -16.84 12.37
C VAL A 163 -9.66 -17.75 13.60
N ALA A 164 -8.96 -17.30 14.65
CA ALA A 164 -8.81 -18.08 15.87
C ALA A 164 -10.13 -18.32 16.61
N GLN A 165 -11.04 -17.36 16.61
CA GLN A 165 -12.28 -17.43 17.38
C GLN A 165 -13.48 -17.94 16.58
N PHE A 166 -13.60 -17.56 15.31
CA PHE A 166 -14.79 -17.76 14.50
C PHE A 166 -14.49 -18.42 13.14
N GLY A 167 -13.25 -18.80 12.89
CA GLY A 167 -12.83 -19.39 11.61
C GLY A 167 -12.60 -18.35 10.50
N TRP A 168 -12.01 -18.80 9.39
CA TRP A 168 -11.53 -17.93 8.31
C TRP A 168 -12.62 -17.07 7.64
N ARG A 169 -13.86 -17.57 7.59
CA ARG A 169 -14.99 -16.84 7.00
C ARG A 169 -15.25 -15.50 7.69
N SER A 170 -15.12 -15.47 9.00
CA SER A 170 -15.35 -14.27 9.80
C SER A 170 -14.39 -13.13 9.44
N ALA A 171 -13.17 -13.46 9.00
CA ALA A 171 -12.18 -12.48 8.56
C ALA A 171 -12.64 -11.67 7.33
N PHE A 172 -13.55 -12.20 6.54
CA PHE A 172 -14.16 -11.48 5.41
C PHE A 172 -15.52 -10.88 5.78
N LEU A 173 -16.36 -11.62 6.50
CA LEU A 173 -17.74 -11.22 6.81
C LEU A 173 -17.78 -9.96 7.70
N LEU A 174 -17.03 -9.97 8.80
CA LEU A 174 -17.08 -8.86 9.76
C LEU A 174 -16.45 -7.57 9.22
N PRO A 175 -15.24 -7.57 8.66
CA PRO A 175 -14.71 -6.36 8.00
C PRO A 175 -15.58 -5.90 6.82
N GLY A 176 -16.19 -6.83 6.08
CA GLY A 176 -17.14 -6.52 5.00
C GLY A 176 -18.33 -5.73 5.51
N ALA A 177 -18.94 -6.17 6.63
CA ALA A 177 -20.03 -5.45 7.28
C ALA A 177 -19.58 -4.05 7.77
N VAL A 178 -18.38 -3.95 8.34
CA VAL A 178 -17.80 -2.66 8.77
C VAL A 178 -17.64 -1.71 7.58
N ALA A 179 -17.17 -2.19 6.43
CA ALA A 179 -17.05 -1.38 5.23
C ALA A 179 -18.41 -0.83 4.76
N ILE A 180 -19.47 -1.65 4.79
CA ILE A 180 -20.84 -1.21 4.46
C ILE A 180 -21.33 -0.16 5.45
N VAL A 181 -21.13 -0.35 6.76
CA VAL A 181 -21.53 0.64 7.79
C VAL A 181 -20.81 1.96 7.58
N LEU A 182 -19.51 1.93 7.26
CA LEU A 182 -18.75 3.14 6.92
C LEU A 182 -19.28 3.79 5.63
N GLY A 183 -19.68 3.00 4.64
CA GLY A 183 -20.33 3.47 3.41
C GLY A 183 -21.66 4.20 3.70
N ILE A 184 -22.49 3.66 4.58
CA ILE A 184 -23.73 4.32 5.03
C ILE A 184 -23.40 5.63 5.75
N GLY A 185 -22.45 5.62 6.68
CA GLY A 185 -22.01 6.82 7.39
C GLY A 185 -21.48 7.89 6.42
N PHE A 186 -20.68 7.48 5.42
CA PHE A 186 -20.17 8.37 4.37
C PHE A 186 -21.33 8.96 3.54
N ALA A 187 -22.31 8.15 3.14
CA ALA A 187 -23.48 8.59 2.39
C ALA A 187 -24.28 9.67 3.13
N LEU A 188 -24.45 9.53 4.43
CA LEU A 188 -25.22 10.43 5.29
C LEU A 188 -24.47 11.71 5.66
N GLN A 189 -23.16 11.67 5.84
CA GLN A 189 -22.37 12.77 6.40
C GLN A 189 -21.56 13.55 5.35
N VAL A 190 -21.27 12.96 4.20
CA VAL A 190 -20.51 13.61 3.13
C VAL A 190 -21.48 14.00 2.00
N ARG A 191 -21.61 15.30 1.78
CA ARG A 191 -22.45 15.83 0.69
C ARG A 191 -21.69 15.87 -0.63
N GLU A 192 -22.42 15.77 -1.73
CA GLU A 192 -21.86 16.00 -3.07
C GLU A 192 -21.67 17.50 -3.25
N GLU A 193 -20.46 17.93 -3.50
CA GLU A 193 -20.12 19.32 -3.80
C GLU A 193 -19.41 19.38 -5.15
N PRO A 194 -19.71 20.40 -5.96
CA PRO A 194 -18.91 20.66 -7.16
C PRO A 194 -17.45 20.87 -6.74
N ILE A 195 -16.53 20.08 -7.28
CA ILE A 195 -15.12 20.24 -6.98
C ILE A 195 -14.67 21.56 -7.61
N PRO A 196 -14.17 22.53 -6.82
CA PRO A 196 -13.70 23.78 -7.37
C PRO A 196 -12.60 23.50 -8.40
N LYS A 197 -12.81 23.87 -9.65
CA LYS A 197 -11.76 23.91 -10.67
C LYS A 197 -10.74 24.97 -10.22
N ARG A 198 -9.72 24.56 -9.47
CA ARG A 198 -8.63 25.49 -9.10
C ARG A 198 -7.79 25.75 -10.34
N PRO A 199 -7.50 27.03 -10.66
CA PRO A 199 -6.54 27.35 -11.71
C PRO A 199 -5.19 26.66 -11.41
N HIS A 200 -4.64 25.97 -12.37
CA HIS A 200 -3.27 25.49 -12.29
C HIS A 200 -2.34 26.71 -12.28
N THR A 201 -1.94 27.18 -11.12
CA THR A 201 -0.81 28.11 -11.01
C THR A 201 0.44 27.35 -11.40
N ALA A 202 0.88 27.54 -12.61
CA ALA A 202 2.17 27.05 -13.09
C ALA A 202 3.27 27.75 -12.28
N LEU A 203 3.87 27.03 -11.33
CA LEU A 203 5.11 27.48 -10.72
C LEU A 203 6.18 27.46 -11.82
N LYS A 204 6.80 28.61 -12.07
CA LYS A 204 7.93 28.74 -12.99
C LYS A 204 9.03 27.78 -12.53
N GLY A 205 9.40 26.83 -13.38
CA GLY A 205 10.50 25.91 -13.13
C GLY A 205 11.79 26.69 -12.85
N ALA A 206 12.43 26.40 -11.74
CA ALA A 206 13.76 26.87 -11.44
C ALA A 206 14.73 26.30 -12.50
N GLY A 207 15.32 27.15 -13.30
CA GLY A 207 16.39 26.80 -14.23
C GLY A 207 17.63 26.34 -13.45
N GLY A 208 17.94 25.05 -13.57
CA GLY A 208 19.14 24.46 -12.99
C GLY A 208 19.51 23.21 -13.77
N GLN A 209 20.79 22.89 -13.75
CA GLN A 209 21.50 21.80 -14.44
C GLN A 209 20.63 20.79 -15.19
N ARG A 210 20.93 20.45 -16.44
CA ARG A 210 20.26 19.43 -17.25
C ARG A 210 20.48 18.05 -16.63
N ILE A 211 19.70 17.71 -15.58
CA ILE A 211 19.59 16.34 -15.11
C ILE A 211 18.92 15.54 -16.22
N SER A 212 19.49 14.39 -16.57
CA SER A 212 18.87 13.50 -17.54
C SER A 212 17.53 12.99 -16.97
N MET A 213 16.43 13.52 -17.43
CA MET A 213 15.10 13.09 -17.04
C MET A 213 14.88 11.61 -17.35
N VAL A 214 15.49 11.09 -18.42
CA VAL A 214 15.47 9.66 -18.77
C VAL A 214 16.07 8.83 -17.65
N MET A 215 17.19 9.28 -17.06
CA MET A 215 17.82 8.60 -15.93
C MET A 215 16.94 8.62 -14.68
N VAL A 216 16.35 9.77 -14.33
CA VAL A 216 15.43 9.89 -13.18
C VAL A 216 14.22 8.99 -13.34
N PHE A 217 13.57 9.01 -14.50
CA PHE A 217 12.42 8.15 -14.76
C PHE A 217 12.79 6.68 -14.87
N GLY A 218 13.95 6.34 -15.44
CA GLY A 218 14.45 4.97 -15.49
C GLY A 218 14.69 4.38 -14.10
N VAL A 219 15.37 5.13 -13.23
CA VAL A 219 15.60 4.73 -11.83
C VAL A 219 14.28 4.62 -11.06
N LEU A 220 13.39 5.61 -11.22
CA LEU A 220 12.08 5.58 -10.56
C LEU A 220 11.25 4.40 -11.02
N ALA A 221 11.23 4.09 -12.32
CA ALA A 221 10.50 2.95 -12.87
C ALA A 221 11.06 1.62 -12.36
N LEU A 222 12.38 1.44 -12.37
CA LEU A 222 13.04 0.24 -11.87
C LEU A 222 12.78 0.06 -10.38
N ALA A 223 13.01 1.10 -9.56
CA ALA A 223 12.80 1.05 -8.12
C ALA A 223 11.31 0.82 -7.75
N THR A 224 10.37 1.32 -8.57
CA THR A 224 8.94 1.09 -8.39
C THR A 224 8.56 -0.34 -8.74
N ALA A 225 9.05 -0.89 -9.84
CA ALA A 225 8.75 -2.24 -10.28
C ALA A 225 9.33 -3.28 -9.31
N THR A 226 10.64 -3.22 -9.04
CA THR A 226 11.31 -4.14 -8.11
C THR A 226 10.77 -4.00 -6.69
N GLY A 227 10.58 -2.78 -6.21
CA GLY A 227 9.98 -2.50 -4.90
C GLY A 227 8.54 -3.00 -4.79
N GLY A 228 7.74 -2.91 -5.84
CA GLY A 228 6.38 -3.45 -5.90
C GLY A 228 6.33 -4.97 -5.73
N VAL A 229 7.21 -5.71 -6.46
CA VAL A 229 7.34 -7.17 -6.31
C VAL A 229 7.79 -7.53 -4.90
N VAL A 230 8.85 -6.90 -4.40
CA VAL A 230 9.42 -7.17 -3.07
C VAL A 230 8.40 -6.87 -1.97
N PHE A 231 7.73 -5.70 -2.03
CA PHE A 231 6.71 -5.32 -1.07
C PHE A 231 5.56 -6.34 -1.03
N ASN A 232 5.00 -6.67 -2.19
CA ASN A 232 3.84 -7.56 -2.24
C ASN A 232 4.21 -8.99 -1.85
N ALA A 233 5.33 -9.52 -2.37
CA ALA A 233 5.78 -10.86 -2.01
C ALA A 233 6.02 -10.99 -0.50
N THR A 234 6.69 -10.03 0.13
CA THR A 234 6.98 -10.08 1.56
C THR A 234 5.72 -9.92 2.42
N THR A 235 4.85 -8.96 2.09
CA THR A 235 3.60 -8.77 2.85
C THR A 235 2.63 -9.95 2.71
N MET A 236 2.60 -10.62 1.57
CA MET A 236 1.78 -11.82 1.39
C MET A 236 2.35 -13.05 2.10
N THR A 237 3.66 -13.18 2.17
CA THR A 237 4.30 -14.39 2.72
C THR A 237 4.62 -14.31 4.21
N TYR A 238 4.64 -13.13 4.82
CA TYR A 238 4.96 -12.99 6.25
C TYR A 238 4.10 -13.86 7.17
N PRO A 239 2.76 -13.95 7.00
CA PRO A 239 1.97 -14.82 7.87
C PRO A 239 2.45 -16.28 7.83
N LYS A 240 2.76 -16.82 6.64
CA LYS A 240 3.22 -18.20 6.47
C LYS A 240 4.69 -18.37 6.90
N LEU A 241 5.58 -17.46 6.50
CA LEU A 241 6.97 -17.47 6.92
C LEU A 241 7.09 -17.45 8.45
N PHE A 242 6.34 -16.56 9.11
CA PHE A 242 6.36 -16.45 10.58
C PHE A 242 5.75 -17.69 11.24
N GLN A 243 4.68 -18.27 10.65
CA GLN A 243 4.14 -19.53 11.13
C GLN A 243 5.20 -20.64 11.12
N GLU A 244 5.96 -20.78 10.05
CA GLU A 244 6.99 -21.82 9.93
C GLU A 244 8.20 -21.58 10.84
N ARG A 245 8.65 -20.33 10.93
CA ARG A 245 9.85 -19.97 11.70
C ARG A 245 9.63 -19.79 13.21
N LEU A 246 8.37 -19.66 13.62
CA LEU A 246 7.96 -19.42 15.02
C LEU A 246 7.06 -20.53 15.57
N HIS A 247 6.92 -21.69 14.86
CA HIS A 247 5.98 -22.74 15.26
C HIS A 247 6.21 -23.24 16.69
N ASP A 248 7.46 -23.27 17.16
CA ASP A 248 7.79 -23.67 18.54
C ASP A 248 7.45 -22.60 19.58
N LEU A 249 7.27 -21.35 19.15
CA LEU A 249 7.02 -20.21 20.04
C LEU A 249 5.55 -19.78 20.06
N PHE A 250 4.86 -19.87 18.90
CA PHE A 250 3.50 -19.37 18.72
C PHE A 250 2.64 -20.32 17.87
N ALA A 251 1.80 -21.09 18.52
CA ALA A 251 0.95 -22.08 17.84
C ALA A 251 -0.41 -21.51 17.36
N SER A 252 -0.87 -20.36 17.91
CA SER A 252 -2.21 -19.87 17.61
C SER A 252 -2.23 -18.82 16.48
N PRO A 253 -3.27 -18.83 15.61
CA PRO A 253 -3.45 -17.78 14.59
C PRO A 253 -3.51 -16.36 15.19
N GLN A 254 -4.01 -16.23 16.41
CA GLN A 254 -4.13 -14.97 17.11
C GLN A 254 -2.74 -14.39 17.44
N THR A 255 -1.86 -15.17 18.08
CA THR A 255 -0.50 -14.71 18.42
C THR A 255 0.33 -14.44 17.19
N LEU A 256 0.19 -15.27 16.16
CA LEU A 256 0.83 -15.05 14.86
C LEU A 256 0.36 -13.72 14.24
N GLY A 257 -0.94 -13.44 14.23
CA GLY A 257 -1.50 -12.19 13.75
C GLY A 257 -0.96 -10.96 14.48
N VAL A 258 -0.82 -11.04 15.81
CA VAL A 258 -0.21 -9.96 16.63
C VAL A 258 1.24 -9.73 16.22
N VAL A 259 2.04 -10.78 16.13
CA VAL A 259 3.48 -10.66 15.81
C VAL A 259 3.70 -10.10 14.40
N VAL A 260 2.96 -10.60 13.41
CA VAL A 260 3.01 -10.08 12.03
C VAL A 260 2.56 -8.62 11.99
N SER A 261 1.50 -8.27 12.72
CA SER A 261 1.01 -6.88 12.81
C SER A 261 2.05 -5.94 13.41
N LEU A 262 2.76 -6.37 14.45
CA LEU A 262 3.85 -5.60 15.05
C LEU A 262 4.98 -5.35 14.03
N ALA A 263 5.36 -6.36 13.24
CA ALA A 263 6.35 -6.17 12.18
C ALA A 263 5.87 -5.13 11.13
N TYR A 264 4.61 -5.21 10.71
CA TYR A 264 4.04 -4.22 9.76
C TYR A 264 3.93 -2.81 10.35
N ALA A 265 3.70 -2.66 11.66
CA ALA A 265 3.61 -1.35 12.31
C ALA A 265 4.92 -0.55 12.20
N PHE A 266 6.08 -1.21 12.06
CA PHE A 266 7.35 -0.53 11.78
C PHE A 266 7.33 0.21 10.44
N GLY A 267 6.50 -0.20 9.48
CA GLY A 267 6.25 0.55 8.25
C GLY A 267 5.66 1.94 8.50
N ALA A 268 4.72 2.09 9.43
CA ALA A 268 4.18 3.39 9.80
C ALA A 268 5.24 4.28 10.45
N ILE A 269 6.07 3.72 11.33
CA ILE A 269 7.20 4.42 11.95
C ILE A 269 8.19 4.88 10.88
N ALA A 270 8.48 4.03 9.89
CA ALA A 270 9.38 4.36 8.78
C ALA A 270 8.90 5.58 7.99
N GLN A 271 7.64 5.61 7.58
CA GLN A 271 7.09 6.73 6.80
C GLN A 271 7.19 8.06 7.55
N LEU A 272 6.86 8.08 8.84
CA LEU A 272 6.99 9.28 9.67
C LEU A 272 8.45 9.72 9.84
N SER A 273 9.34 8.75 10.06
CA SER A 273 10.77 9.03 10.30
C SER A 273 11.46 9.48 9.03
N ILE A 274 11.31 8.75 7.94
CA ILE A 274 11.92 9.08 6.66
C ILE A 274 11.34 10.38 6.09
N GLY A 275 10.03 10.63 6.23
CA GLY A 275 9.43 11.90 5.86
C GLY A 275 10.11 13.10 6.54
N ARG A 276 10.45 12.99 7.85
CA ARG A 276 11.20 14.05 8.58
C ARG A 276 12.64 14.18 8.10
N VAL A 277 13.30 13.06 7.82
CA VAL A 277 14.69 13.04 7.33
C VAL A 277 14.80 13.73 5.97
N LEU A 278 13.83 13.48 5.07
CA LEU A 278 13.82 14.08 3.72
C LEU A 278 13.68 15.61 3.71
N HIS A 279 13.25 16.23 4.81
CA HIS A 279 13.27 17.69 4.96
C HIS A 279 14.65 18.27 5.32
N ARG A 280 15.61 17.42 5.73
CA ARG A 280 16.91 17.84 6.27
C ARG A 280 18.09 17.39 5.45
N VAL A 281 17.94 16.32 4.68
CA VAL A 281 19.03 15.72 3.89
C VAL A 281 18.57 15.49 2.45
N SER A 282 19.57 15.39 1.58
CA SER A 282 19.42 15.03 0.19
C SER A 282 18.67 13.71 0.00
N LEU A 283 17.74 13.68 -0.92
CA LEU A 283 16.91 12.51 -1.23
C LEU A 283 17.76 11.28 -1.63
N LYS A 284 18.91 11.50 -2.26
CA LYS A 284 19.83 10.43 -2.68
C LYS A 284 20.33 9.60 -1.51
N TRP A 285 20.69 10.20 -0.39
CA TRP A 285 21.30 9.48 0.74
C TRP A 285 20.31 8.56 1.47
N PRO A 286 19.09 9.00 1.85
CA PRO A 286 18.08 8.08 2.37
C PRO A 286 17.72 6.97 1.38
N PHE A 287 17.70 7.25 0.07
CA PHE A 287 17.45 6.23 -0.94
C PHE A 287 18.53 5.16 -0.96
N ILE A 288 19.81 5.55 -0.98
CA ILE A 288 20.95 4.62 -0.91
C ILE A 288 20.92 3.83 0.41
N ALA A 289 20.74 4.50 1.56
CA ALA A 289 20.78 3.86 2.86
C ALA A 289 19.68 2.78 3.01
N LEU A 290 18.45 3.10 2.62
CA LEU A 290 17.34 2.15 2.69
C LEU A 290 17.55 0.98 1.72
N THR A 291 17.92 1.24 0.48
CA THR A 291 18.08 0.18 -0.53
C THR A 291 19.30 -0.71 -0.27
N LEU A 292 20.37 -0.17 0.31
CA LEU A 292 21.53 -0.94 0.75
C LEU A 292 21.15 -2.02 1.77
N CYS A 293 20.20 -1.73 2.66
CA CYS A 293 19.74 -2.67 3.68
C CYS A 293 18.77 -3.74 3.13
N GLN A 294 18.16 -3.54 1.95
CA GLN A 294 17.13 -4.47 1.45
C GLN A 294 17.66 -5.88 1.18
N ALA A 295 18.70 -6.00 0.36
CA ALA A 295 19.25 -7.31 0.01
C ALA A 295 19.79 -8.07 1.22
N PRO A 296 20.60 -7.49 2.13
CA PRO A 296 21.04 -8.17 3.35
C PRO A 296 19.90 -8.62 4.28
N LEU A 297 18.85 -7.78 4.44
CA LEU A 297 17.72 -8.15 5.29
C LEU A 297 16.88 -9.27 4.67
N LEU A 298 16.66 -9.24 3.35
CA LEU A 298 15.96 -10.33 2.62
C LEU A 298 16.79 -11.62 2.65
N PHE A 299 18.10 -11.52 2.49
CA PHE A 299 19.00 -12.66 2.67
C PHE A 299 18.91 -13.23 4.09
N ALA A 300 18.91 -12.36 5.10
CA ALA A 300 18.75 -12.79 6.49
C ALA A 300 17.39 -13.49 6.69
N LEU A 301 16.28 -12.93 6.17
CA LEU A 301 14.95 -13.54 6.26
C LEU A 301 14.87 -14.93 5.61
N ALA A 302 15.75 -15.24 4.65
CA ALA A 302 15.81 -16.58 4.06
C ALA A 302 16.24 -17.66 5.09
N TYR A 303 17.04 -17.28 6.11
CA TYR A 303 17.72 -18.26 6.98
C TYR A 303 17.43 -18.10 8.47
N VAL A 304 16.98 -16.91 8.93
CA VAL A 304 16.75 -16.67 10.35
C VAL A 304 15.54 -17.44 10.87
N GLU A 305 15.62 -17.87 12.13
CA GLU A 305 14.57 -18.60 12.85
C GLU A 305 14.31 -17.98 14.22
N GLY A 306 13.22 -18.41 14.86
CA GLY A 306 12.88 -17.97 16.20
C GLY A 306 12.67 -16.45 16.27
N TRP A 307 13.01 -15.86 17.41
CA TRP A 307 12.81 -14.42 17.66
C TRP A 307 13.50 -13.50 16.66
N ALA A 308 14.60 -13.96 16.04
CA ALA A 308 15.33 -13.17 15.06
C ALA A 308 14.49 -12.84 13.81
N VAL A 309 13.55 -13.72 13.40
CA VAL A 309 12.70 -13.46 12.25
C VAL A 309 11.80 -12.25 12.48
N ILE A 310 11.36 -12.01 13.72
CA ILE A 310 10.52 -10.84 14.07
C ILE A 310 11.34 -9.56 13.93
N ALA A 311 12.56 -9.54 14.50
CA ALA A 311 13.43 -8.37 14.47
C ALA A 311 13.84 -8.02 13.03
N VAL A 312 14.28 -9.02 12.25
CA VAL A 312 14.69 -8.83 10.85
C VAL A 312 13.48 -8.46 9.99
N GLY A 313 12.32 -9.10 10.21
CA GLY A 313 11.08 -8.77 9.52
C GLY A 313 10.62 -7.34 9.78
N ALA A 314 10.66 -6.88 11.03
CA ALA A 314 10.31 -5.50 11.39
C ALA A 314 11.31 -4.49 10.78
N ALA A 315 12.61 -4.78 10.82
CA ALA A 315 13.64 -3.96 10.17
C ALA A 315 13.41 -3.88 8.66
N PHE A 316 13.06 -5.00 8.03
CA PHE A 316 12.75 -5.01 6.59
C PHE A 316 11.49 -4.19 6.26
N MET A 317 10.42 -4.29 7.06
CA MET A 317 9.23 -3.44 6.89
C MET A 317 9.56 -1.96 7.03
N PHE A 318 10.42 -1.59 7.98
CA PHE A 318 10.90 -0.21 8.07
C PHE A 318 11.58 0.25 6.77
N VAL A 319 12.45 -0.59 6.22
CA VAL A 319 13.22 -0.26 5.01
C VAL A 319 12.31 -0.13 3.78
N VAL A 320 11.43 -1.09 3.54
CA VAL A 320 10.59 -1.10 2.33
C VAL A 320 9.54 0.01 2.34
N PHE A 321 8.91 0.29 3.49
CA PHE A 321 7.96 1.40 3.60
C PHE A 321 8.66 2.78 3.58
N GLY A 322 9.87 2.87 4.14
CA GLY A 322 10.71 4.05 4.01
C GLY A 322 11.04 4.38 2.55
N GLN A 323 11.31 3.36 1.74
CA GLN A 323 11.56 3.52 0.29
C GLN A 323 10.32 4.05 -0.45
N VAL A 324 9.10 3.65 -0.08
CA VAL A 324 7.88 4.20 -0.68
C VAL A 324 7.86 5.73 -0.52
N THR A 325 8.17 6.23 0.68
CA THR A 325 8.24 7.68 0.95
C THR A 325 9.30 8.39 0.11
N VAL A 326 10.47 7.75 -0.11
CA VAL A 326 11.51 8.28 -0.98
C VAL A 326 11.03 8.34 -2.44
N ASN A 327 10.40 7.27 -2.93
CA ASN A 327 9.88 7.21 -4.30
C ASN A 327 8.81 8.29 -4.55
N ASP A 328 7.91 8.53 -3.57
CA ASP A 328 6.93 9.62 -3.66
C ASP A 328 7.60 10.99 -3.71
N SER A 329 8.64 11.17 -2.91
CA SER A 329 9.42 12.42 -2.90
C SER A 329 10.21 12.64 -4.20
N MET A 330 10.64 11.57 -4.88
CA MET A 330 11.26 11.70 -6.22
C MET A 330 10.28 12.33 -7.21
N VAL A 331 9.03 11.85 -7.27
CA VAL A 331 8.03 12.44 -8.16
C VAL A 331 7.78 13.91 -7.79
N ALA A 332 7.66 14.22 -6.49
CA ALA A 332 7.39 15.58 -6.04
C ALA A 332 8.52 16.57 -6.38
N ASN A 333 9.78 16.13 -6.34
CA ASN A 333 10.94 16.99 -6.51
C ASN A 333 11.45 17.09 -7.96
N PHE A 334 11.29 16.02 -8.76
CA PHE A 334 11.88 15.97 -10.12
C PHE A 334 10.85 16.14 -11.24
N VAL A 335 9.54 16.06 -10.93
CA VAL A 335 8.48 16.20 -11.91
C VAL A 335 7.83 17.56 -11.82
N ALA A 336 7.73 18.27 -12.95
CA ALA A 336 7.04 19.55 -13.00
C ALA A 336 5.57 19.42 -12.53
N PRO A 337 5.03 20.40 -11.78
CA PRO A 337 3.72 20.32 -11.14
C PRO A 337 2.56 19.89 -12.07
N GLN A 338 2.61 20.34 -13.34
CA GLN A 338 1.59 20.01 -14.35
C GLN A 338 1.60 18.52 -14.76
N TRP A 339 2.71 17.80 -14.57
CA TRP A 339 2.88 16.40 -14.92
C TRP A 339 2.81 15.44 -13.71
N GLN A 340 2.91 15.97 -12.48
CA GLN A 340 2.99 15.16 -11.28
C GLN A 340 1.85 14.14 -11.17
N SER A 341 0.60 14.55 -11.38
CA SER A 341 -0.55 13.65 -11.30
C SER A 341 -0.46 12.50 -12.31
N ARG A 342 0.02 12.76 -13.53
CA ARG A 342 0.19 11.73 -14.57
C ARG A 342 1.32 10.76 -14.21
N VAL A 343 2.44 11.29 -13.70
CA VAL A 343 3.58 10.46 -13.29
C VAL A 343 3.24 9.62 -12.07
N PHE A 344 2.51 10.16 -11.09
CA PHE A 344 1.98 9.37 -9.98
C PHE A 344 1.05 8.26 -10.45
N ALA A 345 0.11 8.55 -11.36
CA ALA A 345 -0.78 7.53 -11.91
C ALA A 345 -0.01 6.43 -12.64
N LEU A 346 0.95 6.78 -13.50
CA LEU A 346 1.80 5.82 -14.19
C LEU A 346 2.63 4.98 -13.21
N ARG A 347 3.19 5.61 -12.18
CA ARG A 347 3.95 4.91 -11.13
C ARG A 347 3.07 3.92 -10.35
N TYR A 348 1.86 4.31 -9.99
CA TYR A 348 0.92 3.39 -9.33
C TYR A 348 0.53 2.22 -10.22
N CYS A 349 0.25 2.45 -11.50
CA CYS A 349 0.01 1.37 -12.46
C CYS A 349 1.19 0.42 -12.57
N LEU A 350 2.41 0.95 -12.64
CA LEU A 350 3.64 0.15 -12.69
C LEU A 350 3.83 -0.62 -11.38
N SER A 351 3.63 0.02 -10.22
CA SER A 351 3.76 -0.60 -8.91
C SER A 351 2.78 -1.76 -8.74
N PHE A 352 1.50 -1.53 -9.02
CA PHE A 352 0.47 -2.56 -8.85
C PHE A 352 0.58 -3.67 -9.90
N GLY A 353 0.92 -3.33 -11.14
CA GLY A 353 1.20 -4.33 -12.17
C GLY A 353 2.39 -5.23 -11.82
N ALA A 354 3.48 -4.63 -11.35
CA ALA A 354 4.64 -5.38 -10.86
C ALA A 354 4.29 -6.20 -9.61
N SER A 355 3.54 -5.62 -8.66
CA SER A 355 3.06 -6.33 -7.46
C SER A 355 2.27 -7.59 -7.78
N ALA A 356 1.45 -7.58 -8.83
CA ALA A 356 0.69 -8.76 -9.25
C ALA A 356 1.60 -9.93 -9.64
N THR A 357 2.82 -9.67 -10.16
CA THR A 357 3.78 -10.71 -10.51
C THR A 357 4.36 -11.45 -9.30
N ALA A 358 4.25 -10.88 -8.10
CA ALA A 358 4.66 -11.56 -6.86
C ALA A 358 3.85 -12.84 -6.62
N ILE A 359 2.58 -12.88 -7.03
CA ILE A 359 1.70 -14.03 -6.81
C ILE A 359 2.16 -15.28 -7.57
N PRO A 360 2.33 -15.25 -8.91
CA PRO A 360 2.88 -16.39 -9.62
C PRO A 360 4.33 -16.70 -9.19
N LEU A 361 5.13 -15.71 -8.78
CA LEU A 361 6.46 -15.95 -8.23
C LEU A 361 6.37 -16.79 -6.94
N ILE A 362 5.52 -16.43 -5.99
CA ILE A 362 5.29 -17.20 -4.76
C ILE A 362 4.78 -18.60 -5.10
N ALA A 363 3.71 -18.69 -5.90
CA ALA A 363 3.08 -19.96 -6.24
C ALA A 363 4.01 -20.93 -6.99
N TYR A 364 5.00 -20.42 -7.71
CA TYR A 364 5.98 -21.25 -8.43
C TYR A 364 7.20 -21.62 -7.59
N VAL A 365 7.76 -20.65 -6.84
CA VAL A 365 9.05 -20.81 -6.16
C VAL A 365 8.88 -21.48 -4.79
N GLU A 366 7.87 -21.09 -4.01
CA GLU A 366 7.71 -21.57 -2.63
C GLU A 366 7.57 -23.10 -2.57
N PRO A 367 6.74 -23.79 -3.39
CA PRO A 367 6.62 -25.24 -3.32
C PRO A 367 7.88 -26.00 -3.76
N ARG A 368 8.78 -25.39 -4.55
CA ARG A 368 9.96 -26.03 -5.13
C ARG A 368 11.24 -25.76 -4.33
N HIS A 369 11.36 -24.55 -3.80
CA HIS A 369 12.59 -24.04 -3.19
C HIS A 369 12.35 -23.43 -1.80
N GLY A 370 11.12 -23.52 -1.28
CA GLY A 370 10.73 -22.95 -0.01
C GLY A 370 10.89 -21.43 0.05
N PHE A 371 10.78 -20.89 1.23
CA PHE A 371 11.02 -19.45 1.47
C PHE A 371 12.48 -19.06 1.28
N VAL A 372 13.43 -19.98 1.42
CA VAL A 372 14.86 -19.71 1.14
C VAL A 372 15.00 -19.26 -0.32
N GLY A 373 14.53 -20.06 -1.26
CA GLY A 373 14.62 -19.72 -2.68
C GLY A 373 13.88 -18.41 -3.03
N LEU A 374 12.69 -18.24 -2.48
CA LEU A 374 11.89 -17.04 -2.72
C LEU A 374 12.62 -15.78 -2.22
N TYR A 375 13.09 -15.78 -0.97
CA TYR A 375 13.73 -14.59 -0.37
C TYR A 375 15.10 -14.30 -0.97
N LEU A 376 15.84 -15.29 -1.48
CA LEU A 376 17.06 -15.06 -2.27
C LEU A 376 16.77 -14.36 -3.61
N ILE A 377 15.69 -14.72 -4.29
CA ILE A 377 15.25 -14.01 -5.50
C ILE A 377 14.87 -12.57 -5.17
N LEU A 378 14.10 -12.36 -4.08
CA LEU A 378 13.74 -11.03 -3.62
C LEU A 378 14.97 -10.20 -3.22
N ALA A 379 16.00 -10.82 -2.62
CA ALA A 379 17.27 -10.15 -2.33
C ALA A 379 17.95 -9.66 -3.62
N GLY A 380 17.88 -10.44 -4.72
CA GLY A 380 18.32 -10.00 -6.04
C GLY A 380 17.59 -8.74 -6.53
N PHE A 381 16.27 -8.65 -6.38
CA PHE A 381 15.51 -7.44 -6.67
C PHE A 381 15.90 -6.27 -5.76
N GLY A 382 16.16 -6.51 -4.48
CA GLY A 382 16.68 -5.50 -3.54
C GLY A 382 18.03 -4.96 -3.98
N ALA A 383 18.94 -5.84 -4.44
CA ALA A 383 20.25 -5.45 -4.97
C ALA A 383 20.12 -4.61 -6.25
N LEU A 384 19.20 -4.96 -7.17
CA LEU A 384 18.92 -4.16 -8.36
C LEU A 384 18.40 -2.76 -7.99
N THR A 385 17.53 -2.67 -6.97
CA THR A 385 17.05 -1.38 -6.46
C THR A 385 18.18 -0.54 -5.89
N PHE A 386 19.10 -1.16 -5.15
CA PHE A 386 20.29 -0.49 -4.64
C PHE A 386 21.20 0.04 -5.76
N LEU A 387 21.47 -0.77 -6.79
CA LEU A 387 22.25 -0.31 -7.94
C LEU A 387 21.58 0.90 -8.63
N ALA A 388 20.27 0.88 -8.77
CA ALA A 388 19.52 2.02 -9.29
C ALA A 388 19.66 3.27 -8.39
N ALA A 389 19.66 3.10 -7.05
CA ALA A 389 19.85 4.21 -6.13
C ALA A 389 21.25 4.83 -6.20
N VAL A 390 22.29 4.03 -6.42
CA VAL A 390 23.67 4.53 -6.57
C VAL A 390 23.81 5.45 -7.78
N VAL A 391 23.19 5.09 -8.91
CA VAL A 391 23.24 5.90 -10.14
C VAL A 391 22.28 7.09 -10.12
N PHE A 392 21.37 7.18 -9.13
CA PHE A 392 20.43 8.29 -9.03
C PHE A 392 21.14 9.63 -8.88
N PRO A 393 20.77 10.68 -9.65
CA PRO A 393 21.45 11.97 -9.63
C PRO A 393 21.26 12.73 -8.30
N ARG A 394 22.21 13.61 -7.95
CA ARG A 394 22.02 14.58 -6.86
C ARG A 394 21.05 15.68 -7.30
N THR A 395 20.31 16.27 -6.36
CA THR A 395 19.47 17.42 -6.67
C THR A 395 20.31 18.67 -6.96
N PRO A 396 19.84 19.62 -7.80
CA PRO A 396 20.59 20.82 -8.16
C PRO A 396 21.00 21.69 -6.96
N SER A 397 20.18 21.75 -5.91
CA SER A 397 20.51 22.48 -4.67
C SER A 397 21.70 21.87 -3.92
N GLU A 398 21.97 20.61 -4.10
CA GLU A 398 23.05 19.86 -3.43
C GLU A 398 24.38 19.98 -4.16
N ALA A 399 24.34 20.08 -5.49
CA ALA A 399 25.52 20.32 -6.29
C ALA A 399 26.13 21.69 -5.99
N ALA A 400 25.30 22.68 -5.61
CA ALA A 400 25.76 24.02 -5.25
C ALA A 400 26.48 24.07 -3.89
N VAL A 401 26.00 23.32 -2.89
CA VAL A 401 26.60 23.27 -1.54
C VAL A 401 27.92 22.49 -1.53
N GLY A 402 28.09 21.47 -2.37
CA GLY A 402 29.32 20.69 -2.48
C GLY A 402 30.45 21.37 -3.27
N GLN A 403 30.18 22.50 -3.93
CA GLN A 403 31.20 23.30 -4.64
C GLN A 403 31.77 24.46 -3.79
N THR A 404 31.16 24.71 -2.62
CA THR A 404 31.59 25.77 -1.68
C THR A 404 32.25 25.20 -0.41
N ALA A 405 32.42 23.89 -0.31
CA ALA A 405 33.19 23.20 0.72
C ALA A 405 34.46 22.56 0.13
#